data_a5d4c089ac1719ab802e754cb504f1e5
#
_entry.id   a5d4c089ac1719ab802e754cb504f1e5
#
_cell.length_a   1.000
_cell.length_b   1.000
_cell.length_c   1.000
_cell.angle_alpha   90.00
_cell.angle_beta   90.00
_cell.angle_gamma   90.00
#
_symmetry.space_group_name_H-M   'P 1'
#
loop_
_entity.id
_entity.type
_entity.pdbx_description
1 polymer ?
#
loop_
_entity_poly.entity_id
_entity_poly.type
_entity_poly.pdbx_seq_one_letter_code
_entity_poly.pdbx_strand_id
1 'polypeptide(L)'
;MINNDIRHEATAAIARGSSDPLTFEQVTLQSPREDEVLIKIVASGICHTDLVCLHQELPVPLPMVLGHEGAGIVIETGSAVQDLAPGDHVVLSFNSCGQCPSCQHELPSYCYNFVENNLSGSRSDGTGTMEQNGEVVNANFFGQSSFATMAIANVRNTVKVRKDLPLEMLAPLGCGIQTGAGTVLNSLPVTASNSLAIFGGGAVGLSALMAAKLVGAAPLVVVEPVADRRALALELGADHVIDPFAVESVVEEIKKLTGGVDFSLEMTGIPAVAKQCVDVLKPLGTCALVGAAPADAEVSLIPFVLKL
;
A
#
# COMPACT_ATOMS: atom_id res chain seq x y z
N MET A 1 10.02 9.78 40.59
CA MET A 1 9.20 8.72 39.98
C MET A 1 10.11 7.99 39.03
N ILE A 2 10.43 6.73 39.33
CA ILE A 2 11.33 5.91 38.50
C ILE A 2 10.50 5.55 37.26
N ASN A 3 10.79 6.19 36.12
CA ASN A 3 10.30 5.74 34.82
C ASN A 3 10.97 4.39 34.54
N ASN A 4 10.30 3.29 34.84
CA ASN A 4 10.70 1.99 34.33
C ASN A 4 10.28 1.94 32.86
N ASP A 5 11.07 2.56 31.98
CA ASP A 5 10.95 2.35 30.54
C ASP A 5 11.28 0.88 30.27
N ILE A 6 10.26 0.05 30.22
CA ILE A 6 10.41 -1.34 29.76
C ILE A 6 10.84 -1.24 28.31
N ARG A 7 12.01 -1.82 28.00
CA ARG A 7 12.57 -1.87 26.65
C ARG A 7 12.38 -3.27 26.12
N HIS A 8 12.00 -3.38 24.86
CA HIS A 8 11.77 -4.64 24.18
C HIS A 8 12.88 -4.88 23.15
N GLU A 9 13.55 -6.02 23.26
CA GLU A 9 14.55 -6.41 22.27
C GLU A 9 13.90 -7.03 21.04
N ALA A 10 14.37 -6.65 19.87
CA ALA A 10 13.90 -7.16 18.59
C ALA A 10 15.06 -7.33 17.59
N THR A 11 14.80 -8.11 16.55
CA THR A 11 15.66 -8.14 15.36
C THR A 11 14.97 -7.36 14.26
N ALA A 12 15.68 -6.43 13.62
CA ALA A 12 15.18 -5.64 12.51
C ALA A 12 16.08 -5.78 11.27
N ALA A 13 15.46 -5.70 10.10
CA ALA A 13 16.16 -5.59 8.83
C ALA A 13 16.38 -4.10 8.52
N ILE A 14 17.61 -3.61 8.65
CA ILE A 14 17.94 -2.19 8.57
C ILE A 14 18.53 -1.86 7.19
N ALA A 15 17.96 -0.87 6.53
CA ALA A 15 18.54 -0.20 5.36
C ALA A 15 19.56 0.85 5.85
N ARG A 16 20.84 0.66 5.56
CA ARG A 16 21.90 1.57 6.00
C ARG A 16 22.39 2.51 4.92
N GLY A 17 22.29 2.10 3.67
CA GLY A 17 22.68 2.87 2.49
C GLY A 17 21.75 2.60 1.31
N SER A 18 21.79 3.48 0.31
CA SER A 18 21.02 3.31 -0.92
C SER A 18 21.48 2.06 -1.66
N SER A 19 20.56 1.13 -1.88
CA SER A 19 20.81 -0.13 -2.58
C SER A 19 21.74 -1.11 -1.88
N ASP A 20 22.16 -0.84 -0.64
CA ASP A 20 22.87 -1.81 0.16
C ASP A 20 21.93 -2.95 0.57
N PRO A 21 22.43 -4.18 0.73
CA PRO A 21 21.64 -5.26 1.31
C PRO A 21 21.13 -4.89 2.70
N LEU A 22 19.89 -5.26 3.02
CA LEU A 22 19.37 -5.14 4.38
C LEU A 22 20.19 -5.96 5.36
N THR A 23 20.53 -5.38 6.49
CA THR A 23 21.28 -6.07 7.57
C THR A 23 20.34 -6.44 8.71
N PHE A 24 20.41 -7.69 9.18
CA PHE A 24 19.60 -8.16 10.32
C PHE A 24 20.35 -7.86 11.62
N GLU A 25 19.82 -6.96 12.43
CA GLU A 25 20.50 -6.44 13.59
C GLU A 25 19.59 -6.43 14.82
N GLN A 26 20.21 -6.51 16.02
CA GLN A 26 19.49 -6.35 17.28
C GLN A 26 19.21 -4.88 17.53
N VAL A 27 17.97 -4.57 17.88
CA VAL A 27 17.48 -3.23 18.21
C VAL A 27 16.65 -3.29 19.49
N THR A 28 16.45 -2.14 20.11
CA THR A 28 15.62 -2.00 21.29
C THR A 28 14.47 -1.04 20.98
N LEU A 29 13.23 -1.46 21.25
CA LEU A 29 12.06 -0.61 21.16
C LEU A 29 11.72 0.00 22.51
N GLN A 30 11.19 1.21 22.49
CA GLN A 30 10.58 1.85 23.67
C GLN A 30 9.23 1.18 23.98
N SER A 31 8.68 1.44 25.18
CA SER A 31 7.26 1.13 25.45
C SER A 31 6.34 1.96 24.56
N PRO A 32 5.16 1.43 24.18
CA PRO A 32 4.17 2.19 23.43
C PRO A 32 3.67 3.38 24.24
N ARG A 33 3.42 4.51 23.59
CA ARG A 33 2.79 5.69 24.17
C ARG A 33 1.30 5.43 24.40
N GLU A 34 0.62 6.41 24.98
CA GLU A 34 -0.78 6.28 25.39
C GLU A 34 -1.73 5.81 24.25
N ASP A 35 -1.47 6.22 22.99
CA ASP A 35 -2.26 5.90 21.80
C ASP A 35 -1.56 4.92 20.86
N GLU A 36 -0.52 4.24 21.32
CA GLU A 36 0.26 3.26 20.55
C GLU A 36 0.07 1.84 21.06
N VAL A 37 0.43 0.88 20.23
CA VAL A 37 0.48 -0.54 20.55
C VAL A 37 1.83 -1.12 20.17
N LEU A 38 2.34 -2.05 20.98
CA LEU A 38 3.48 -2.89 20.65
C LEU A 38 2.97 -4.20 20.06
N ILE A 39 3.49 -4.57 18.91
CA ILE A 39 3.03 -5.72 18.13
C ILE A 39 4.21 -6.65 17.87
N LYS A 40 4.02 -7.94 18.17
CA LYS A 40 4.89 -9.01 17.66
C LYS A 40 4.50 -9.27 16.22
N ILE A 41 5.39 -8.98 15.29
CA ILE A 41 5.18 -9.21 13.86
C ILE A 41 5.27 -10.71 13.58
N VAL A 42 4.27 -11.24 12.91
CA VAL A 42 4.19 -12.63 12.44
C VAL A 42 4.59 -12.71 10.97
N ALA A 43 4.14 -11.74 10.18
CA ALA A 43 4.49 -11.62 8.77
C ALA A 43 4.49 -10.16 8.33
N SER A 44 5.27 -9.87 7.30
CA SER A 44 5.23 -8.60 6.58
C SER A 44 5.30 -8.87 5.08
N GLY A 45 4.40 -8.26 4.32
CA GLY A 45 4.49 -8.23 2.87
C GLY A 45 5.65 -7.36 2.40
N ILE A 46 6.08 -7.57 1.16
CA ILE A 46 7.08 -6.74 0.47
C ILE A 46 6.36 -6.03 -0.67
N CYS A 47 6.34 -4.71 -0.61
CA CYS A 47 5.74 -3.87 -1.64
C CYS A 47 6.83 -3.20 -2.49
N HIS A 48 6.46 -2.77 -3.69
CA HIS A 48 7.37 -2.00 -4.54
C HIS A 48 7.85 -0.71 -3.88
N THR A 49 7.01 -0.09 -3.05
CA THR A 49 7.36 1.12 -2.27
C THR A 49 8.53 0.89 -1.32
N ASP A 50 8.68 -0.31 -0.74
CA ASP A 50 9.86 -0.63 0.09
C ASP A 50 11.15 -0.58 -0.74
N LEU A 51 11.10 -1.06 -2.00
CA LEU A 51 12.25 -1.05 -2.91
C LEU A 51 12.57 0.37 -3.38
N VAL A 52 11.56 1.15 -3.74
CA VAL A 52 11.71 2.55 -4.16
C VAL A 52 12.35 3.39 -3.05
N CYS A 53 11.95 3.16 -1.79
CA CYS A 53 12.58 3.81 -0.63
C CYS A 53 13.98 3.27 -0.32
N LEU A 54 14.22 1.96 -0.45
CA LEU A 54 15.54 1.36 -0.29
C LEU A 54 16.55 1.94 -1.31
N HIS A 55 16.11 2.13 -2.56
CA HIS A 55 16.92 2.72 -3.62
C HIS A 55 16.99 4.25 -3.58
N GLN A 56 16.30 4.88 -2.63
CA GLN A 56 16.22 6.35 -2.48
C GLN A 56 15.62 7.07 -3.71
N GLU A 57 14.87 6.38 -4.55
CA GLU A 57 14.05 6.99 -5.61
C GLU A 57 12.91 7.81 -4.99
N LEU A 58 12.37 7.35 -3.86
CA LEU A 58 11.59 8.13 -2.91
C LEU A 58 12.43 8.29 -1.63
N PRO A 59 13.01 9.48 -1.38
CA PRO A 59 13.94 9.66 -0.27
C PRO A 59 13.32 9.45 1.10
N VAL A 60 13.99 8.65 1.93
CA VAL A 60 13.69 8.46 3.35
C VAL A 60 14.98 8.59 4.16
N PRO A 61 14.92 9.00 5.44
CA PRO A 61 16.12 9.10 6.27
C PRO A 61 16.73 7.72 6.53
N LEU A 62 18.05 7.58 6.37
CA LEU A 62 18.80 6.37 6.69
C LEU A 62 19.67 6.58 7.94
N PRO A 63 19.95 5.54 8.77
CA PRO A 63 19.45 4.16 8.64
C PRO A 63 17.95 4.05 8.94
N MET A 64 17.24 3.15 8.24
CA MET A 64 15.80 2.96 8.43
C MET A 64 15.42 1.49 8.42
N VAL A 65 14.42 1.15 9.25
CA VAL A 65 13.66 -0.10 9.16
C VAL A 65 12.44 0.15 8.27
N LEU A 66 12.38 -0.53 7.13
CA LEU A 66 11.27 -0.46 6.19
C LEU A 66 10.16 -1.45 6.57
N GLY A 67 9.28 -1.76 5.62
CA GLY A 67 8.13 -2.65 5.79
C GLY A 67 6.88 -1.91 6.25
N HIS A 68 5.81 -2.04 5.43
CA HIS A 68 4.55 -1.34 5.67
C HIS A 68 3.31 -2.22 5.40
N GLU A 69 3.51 -3.52 5.36
CA GLU A 69 2.47 -4.53 5.23
C GLU A 69 2.57 -5.53 6.39
N GLY A 70 2.56 -5.03 7.63
CA GLY A 70 2.71 -5.84 8.82
C GLY A 70 1.42 -6.52 9.24
N ALA A 71 1.53 -7.79 9.69
CA ALA A 71 0.49 -8.49 10.43
C ALA A 71 1.09 -9.14 11.68
N GLY A 72 0.39 -9.09 12.79
CA GLY A 72 0.96 -9.56 14.05
C GLY A 72 -0.03 -9.68 15.20
N ILE A 73 0.52 -9.83 16.38
CA ILE A 73 -0.21 -10.03 17.63
C ILE A 73 0.16 -8.89 18.58
N VAL A 74 -0.84 -8.21 19.12
CA VAL A 74 -0.65 -7.16 20.13
C VAL A 74 -0.02 -7.76 21.38
N ILE A 75 1.06 -7.16 21.87
CA ILE A 75 1.78 -7.56 23.10
C ILE A 75 1.48 -6.59 24.24
N GLU A 76 1.44 -5.28 23.93
CA GLU A 76 1.22 -4.23 24.91
C GLU A 76 0.41 -3.12 24.27
N THR A 77 -0.40 -2.43 25.08
CA THR A 77 -1.22 -1.29 24.64
C THR A 77 -0.96 -0.08 25.52
N GLY A 78 -0.93 1.10 24.91
CA GLY A 78 -0.92 2.35 25.64
C GLY A 78 -2.21 2.60 26.42
N SER A 79 -2.16 3.50 27.38
CA SER A 79 -3.24 3.72 28.36
C SER A 79 -4.53 4.30 27.75
N ALA A 80 -4.48 4.93 26.59
CA ALA A 80 -5.65 5.49 25.90
C ALA A 80 -6.26 4.51 24.87
N VAL A 81 -5.63 3.36 24.63
CA VAL A 81 -6.12 2.35 23.69
C VAL A 81 -7.28 1.57 24.32
N GLN A 82 -8.45 1.56 23.67
CA GLN A 82 -9.68 0.94 24.20
C GLN A 82 -10.10 -0.32 23.42
N ASP A 83 -9.90 -0.34 22.11
CA ASP A 83 -10.46 -1.38 21.24
C ASP A 83 -9.50 -2.55 20.96
N LEU A 84 -8.25 -2.44 21.42
CA LEU A 84 -7.22 -3.45 21.29
C LEU A 84 -6.72 -3.92 22.65
N ALA A 85 -6.39 -5.20 22.76
CA ALA A 85 -5.83 -5.82 23.96
C ALA A 85 -4.69 -6.79 23.60
N PRO A 86 -3.77 -7.08 24.52
CA PRO A 86 -2.76 -8.11 24.33
C PRO A 86 -3.39 -9.44 23.90
N GLY A 87 -2.79 -10.07 22.88
CA GLY A 87 -3.29 -11.27 22.24
C GLY A 87 -4.26 -11.04 21.09
N ASP A 88 -4.64 -9.82 20.76
CA ASP A 88 -5.42 -9.53 19.55
C ASP A 88 -4.56 -9.67 18.30
N HIS A 89 -5.16 -10.26 17.25
CA HIS A 89 -4.57 -10.33 15.93
C HIS A 89 -4.86 -9.04 15.16
N VAL A 90 -3.84 -8.48 14.53
CA VAL A 90 -3.94 -7.19 13.85
C VAL A 90 -3.21 -7.18 12.52
N VAL A 91 -3.68 -6.33 11.61
CA VAL A 91 -3.01 -5.92 10.38
C VAL A 91 -2.71 -4.43 10.48
N LEU A 92 -1.54 -4.04 10.00
CA LEU A 92 -1.08 -2.66 10.02
C LEU A 92 -1.25 -2.00 8.66
N SER A 93 -1.67 -0.75 8.68
CA SER A 93 -1.84 0.09 7.49
C SER A 93 -0.97 1.35 7.59
N PHE A 94 -1.18 2.31 6.70
CA PHE A 94 -0.55 3.62 6.77
C PHE A 94 -1.09 4.46 7.94
N ASN A 95 -0.27 5.37 8.46
CA ASN A 95 -0.66 6.28 9.52
C ASN A 95 -1.29 7.57 8.97
N SER A 96 -2.11 8.21 9.80
CA SER A 96 -2.76 9.50 9.51
C SER A 96 -2.81 10.37 10.75
N CYS A 97 -2.92 11.70 10.60
CA CYS A 97 -2.92 12.61 11.76
C CYS A 97 -4.23 12.61 12.54
N GLY A 98 -5.33 12.12 11.97
CA GLY A 98 -6.66 12.08 12.61
C GLY A 98 -7.36 13.44 12.78
N GLN A 99 -6.72 14.57 12.46
CA GLN A 99 -7.25 15.91 12.79
C GLN A 99 -7.30 16.91 11.63
N CYS A 100 -6.65 16.62 10.48
CA CYS A 100 -6.78 17.49 9.32
C CYS A 100 -8.18 17.32 8.66
N PRO A 101 -8.61 18.26 7.80
CA PRO A 101 -9.91 18.18 7.17
C PRO A 101 -10.21 16.85 6.49
N SER A 102 -9.25 16.27 5.75
CA SER A 102 -9.44 14.95 5.12
C SER A 102 -9.68 13.86 6.16
N CYS A 103 -8.89 13.80 7.23
CA CYS A 103 -9.09 12.81 8.30
C CYS A 103 -10.44 12.98 9.00
N GLN A 104 -10.88 14.22 9.23
CA GLN A 104 -12.19 14.51 9.83
C GLN A 104 -13.37 14.14 8.94
N HIS A 105 -13.16 14.07 7.61
CA HIS A 105 -14.14 13.58 6.63
C HIS A 105 -13.99 12.08 6.33
N GLU A 106 -13.29 11.33 7.21
CA GLU A 106 -13.08 9.88 7.05
C GLU A 106 -12.30 9.49 5.80
N LEU A 107 -11.43 10.38 5.33
CA LEU A 107 -10.55 10.19 4.17
C LEU A 107 -9.06 10.18 4.59
N PRO A 108 -8.61 9.24 5.45
CA PRO A 108 -7.25 9.22 6.00
C PRO A 108 -6.16 9.03 4.94
N SER A 109 -6.46 8.40 3.80
CA SER A 109 -5.53 8.26 2.67
C SER A 109 -5.15 9.59 2.02
N TYR A 110 -5.96 10.64 2.22
CA TYR A 110 -5.70 12.01 1.77
C TYR A 110 -5.25 12.92 2.92
N CYS A 111 -4.64 12.34 3.98
CA CYS A 111 -4.12 13.09 5.11
C CYS A 111 -3.12 14.17 4.65
N TYR A 112 -3.30 15.42 5.08
CA TYR A 112 -2.41 16.52 4.71
C TYR A 112 -0.98 16.33 5.21
N ASN A 113 -0.81 15.55 6.28
CA ASN A 113 0.49 15.21 6.87
C ASN A 113 0.92 13.78 6.50
N PHE A 114 0.50 13.27 5.32
CA PHE A 114 0.77 11.88 4.93
C PHE A 114 2.26 11.58 4.86
N VAL A 115 3.03 12.43 4.20
CA VAL A 115 4.49 12.27 4.04
C VAL A 115 5.19 12.26 5.39
N GLU A 116 4.87 13.23 6.25
CA GLU A 116 5.45 13.35 7.59
C GLU A 116 5.15 12.11 8.46
N ASN A 117 3.90 11.64 8.46
CA ASN A 117 3.50 10.50 9.30
C ASN A 117 3.98 9.14 8.79
N ASN A 118 4.40 9.03 7.51
CA ASN A 118 4.69 7.74 6.90
C ASN A 118 6.12 7.59 6.38
N LEU A 119 6.81 8.66 6.04
CA LEU A 119 8.14 8.61 5.40
C LEU A 119 9.26 9.25 6.24
N SER A 120 8.93 9.96 7.32
CA SER A 120 9.94 10.63 8.18
C SER A 120 10.79 9.67 9.01
N GLY A 121 10.33 8.43 9.23
CA GLY A 121 10.99 7.45 10.09
C GLY A 121 10.86 7.73 11.58
N SER A 122 10.11 8.77 11.98
CA SER A 122 9.90 9.18 13.36
C SER A 122 8.42 9.46 13.64
N ARG A 123 8.06 9.53 14.92
CA ARG A 123 6.76 10.08 15.33
C ARG A 123 6.63 11.54 14.90
N SER A 124 5.43 12.09 14.91
CA SER A 124 5.16 13.49 14.55
C SER A 124 5.88 14.53 15.39
N ASP A 125 6.33 14.17 16.60
CA ASP A 125 7.14 15.03 17.47
C ASP A 125 8.67 14.86 17.24
N GLY A 126 9.07 14.08 16.23
CA GLY A 126 10.46 13.82 15.86
C GLY A 126 11.15 12.74 16.72
N THR A 127 10.45 12.10 17.66
CA THR A 127 11.06 11.03 18.47
C THR A 127 11.05 9.69 17.75
N GLY A 128 12.09 8.87 17.97
CA GLY A 128 12.20 7.52 17.43
C GLY A 128 11.37 6.51 18.21
N THR A 129 11.16 5.34 17.60
CA THR A 129 10.55 4.15 18.22
C THR A 129 11.59 3.07 18.52
N MET A 130 12.72 3.07 17.81
CA MET A 130 13.81 2.10 17.94
C MET A 130 15.14 2.78 18.19
N GLU A 131 16.03 2.08 18.88
CA GLU A 131 17.42 2.47 19.07
C GLU A 131 18.36 1.25 18.94
N GLN A 132 19.61 1.52 18.59
CA GLN A 132 20.68 0.55 18.58
C GLN A 132 21.92 1.17 19.24
N ASN A 133 22.45 0.53 20.28
CA ASN A 133 23.62 1.02 21.02
C ASN A 133 23.49 2.48 21.52
N GLY A 134 22.26 2.91 21.81
CA GLY A 134 21.97 4.29 22.26
C GLY A 134 21.78 5.31 21.13
N GLU A 135 21.88 4.90 19.88
CA GLU A 135 21.59 5.74 18.71
C GLU A 135 20.21 5.42 18.12
N VAL A 136 19.50 6.44 17.68
CA VAL A 136 18.17 6.28 17.06
C VAL A 136 18.30 5.62 15.71
N VAL A 137 17.49 4.56 15.48
CA VAL A 137 17.24 3.98 14.18
C VAL A 137 15.84 4.44 13.74
N ASN A 138 15.74 5.02 12.54
CA ASN A 138 14.45 5.46 12.01
C ASN A 138 13.54 4.24 11.82
N ALA A 139 12.42 4.19 12.51
CA ALA A 139 11.57 3.00 12.57
C ALA A 139 10.09 3.36 12.76
N ASN A 140 9.60 4.27 11.92
CA ASN A 140 8.18 4.64 11.86
C ASN A 140 7.71 4.72 10.40
N PHE A 141 8.32 3.91 9.53
CA PHE A 141 7.94 3.83 8.13
C PHE A 141 6.49 3.33 8.01
N PHE A 142 5.64 4.13 7.40
CA PHE A 142 4.18 3.96 7.38
C PHE A 142 3.57 3.72 8.78
N GLY A 143 4.16 4.35 9.81
CA GLY A 143 3.71 4.23 11.20
C GLY A 143 3.90 2.84 11.80
N GLN A 144 4.77 2.00 11.25
CA GLN A 144 4.92 0.60 11.68
C GLN A 144 6.33 0.01 11.56
N SER A 145 7.04 0.18 10.42
CA SER A 145 8.35 -0.45 10.18
C SER A 145 8.36 -1.96 10.43
N SER A 146 7.52 -2.69 9.70
CA SER A 146 7.24 -4.11 9.95
C SER A 146 8.34 -5.09 9.51
N PHE A 147 9.45 -4.62 8.92
CA PHE A 147 10.62 -5.50 8.67
C PHE A 147 11.45 -5.72 9.96
N ALA A 148 10.74 -6.01 11.04
CA ALA A 148 11.28 -6.33 12.34
C ALA A 148 10.44 -7.40 13.05
N THR A 149 10.98 -8.04 14.09
CA THR A 149 10.21 -9.01 14.89
C THR A 149 9.20 -8.36 15.81
N MET A 150 9.36 -7.05 16.09
CA MET A 150 8.41 -6.23 16.83
C MET A 150 8.31 -4.84 16.18
N ALA A 151 7.13 -4.24 16.28
CA ALA A 151 6.86 -2.88 15.79
C ALA A 151 5.97 -2.12 16.80
N ILE A 152 6.16 -0.80 16.85
CA ILE A 152 5.24 0.12 17.52
C ILE A 152 4.39 0.77 16.43
N ALA A 153 3.08 0.76 16.61
CA ALA A 153 2.14 1.40 15.71
C ALA A 153 1.10 2.22 16.50
N ASN A 154 0.53 3.23 15.84
CA ASN A 154 -0.59 3.97 16.42
C ASN A 154 -1.88 3.14 16.34
N VAL A 155 -2.79 3.32 17.28
CA VAL A 155 -4.09 2.63 17.26
C VAL A 155 -4.87 2.90 15.96
N ARG A 156 -4.70 4.08 15.34
CA ARG A 156 -5.40 4.46 14.10
C ARG A 156 -4.98 3.66 12.87
N ASN A 157 -3.73 3.19 12.81
CA ASN A 157 -3.26 2.37 11.70
C ASN A 157 -3.18 0.87 12.05
N THR A 158 -3.79 0.46 13.15
CA THR A 158 -3.82 -0.92 13.64
C THR A 158 -5.25 -1.46 13.58
N VAL A 159 -5.48 -2.42 12.69
CA VAL A 159 -6.81 -2.98 12.43
C VAL A 159 -6.90 -4.38 13.02
N LYS A 160 -7.84 -4.56 13.97
CA LYS A 160 -8.14 -5.87 14.56
C LYS A 160 -8.76 -6.82 13.54
N VAL A 161 -8.25 -8.04 13.49
CA VAL A 161 -8.75 -9.11 12.62
C VAL A 161 -9.17 -10.33 13.42
N ARG A 162 -9.94 -11.22 12.79
CA ARG A 162 -10.37 -12.47 13.41
C ARG A 162 -9.17 -13.37 13.70
N LYS A 163 -9.15 -14.00 14.88
CA LYS A 163 -8.03 -14.85 15.34
C LYS A 163 -7.92 -16.20 14.62
N ASP A 164 -8.97 -16.62 13.95
CA ASP A 164 -9.00 -17.86 13.17
C ASP A 164 -8.44 -17.71 11.74
N LEU A 165 -8.08 -16.49 11.35
CA LEU A 165 -7.46 -16.22 10.04
C LEU A 165 -5.93 -16.34 10.12
N PRO A 166 -5.27 -16.91 9.09
CA PRO A 166 -3.82 -17.03 9.04
C PRO A 166 -3.17 -15.66 8.82
N LEU A 167 -2.51 -15.12 9.86
CA LEU A 167 -1.88 -13.79 9.82
C LEU A 167 -0.87 -13.64 8.68
N GLU A 168 -0.18 -14.72 8.33
CA GLU A 168 0.80 -14.74 7.25
C GLU A 168 0.21 -14.36 5.88
N MET A 169 -1.08 -14.62 5.69
CA MET A 169 -1.79 -14.28 4.45
C MET A 169 -2.43 -12.88 4.50
N LEU A 170 -2.60 -12.31 5.70
CA LEU A 170 -3.30 -11.05 5.88
C LEU A 170 -2.41 -9.81 5.74
N ALA A 171 -1.10 -9.98 5.84
CA ALA A 171 -0.14 -8.89 5.82
C ALA A 171 -0.33 -7.90 4.64
N PRO A 172 -0.53 -8.33 3.38
CA PRO A 172 -0.74 -7.41 2.25
C PRO A 172 -2.05 -6.62 2.29
N LEU A 173 -2.99 -6.96 3.20
CA LEU A 173 -4.24 -6.20 3.35
C LEU A 173 -3.97 -4.73 3.73
N GLY A 174 -2.87 -4.47 4.44
CA GLY A 174 -2.52 -3.14 4.91
C GLY A 174 -2.06 -2.16 3.83
N CYS A 175 -1.71 -2.63 2.63
CA CYS A 175 -1.26 -1.78 1.51
C CYS A 175 -1.83 -2.26 0.18
N GLY A 176 -1.23 -3.26 -0.46
CA GLY A 176 -1.54 -3.62 -1.84
C GLY A 176 -2.99 -4.02 -2.07
N ILE A 177 -3.56 -4.82 -1.17
CA ILE A 177 -4.96 -5.29 -1.29
C ILE A 177 -5.93 -4.12 -1.11
N GLN A 178 -5.80 -3.33 -0.03
CA GLN A 178 -6.69 -2.18 0.19
C GLN A 178 -6.57 -1.12 -0.90
N THR A 179 -5.37 -0.92 -1.47
CA THR A 179 -5.15 0.06 -2.53
C THR A 179 -5.93 -0.31 -3.79
N GLY A 180 -5.79 -1.55 -4.26
CA GLY A 180 -6.52 -2.01 -5.45
C GLY A 180 -8.03 -2.06 -5.23
N ALA A 181 -8.47 -2.72 -4.17
CA ALA A 181 -9.89 -2.85 -3.85
C ALA A 181 -10.53 -1.49 -3.54
N GLY A 182 -9.87 -0.65 -2.75
CA GLY A 182 -10.35 0.68 -2.37
C GLY A 182 -10.47 1.64 -3.56
N THR A 183 -9.60 1.54 -4.55
CA THR A 183 -9.73 2.31 -5.80
C THR A 183 -11.07 2.03 -6.48
N VAL A 184 -11.49 0.76 -6.54
CA VAL A 184 -12.76 0.37 -7.17
C VAL A 184 -13.96 0.64 -6.27
N LEU A 185 -13.86 0.33 -4.97
CA LEU A 185 -15.00 0.37 -4.05
C LEU A 185 -15.29 1.77 -3.48
N ASN A 186 -14.24 2.62 -3.35
CA ASN A 186 -14.35 3.89 -2.63
C ASN A 186 -13.99 5.11 -3.49
N SER A 187 -12.99 5.00 -4.38
CA SER A 187 -12.50 6.16 -5.13
C SER A 187 -13.20 6.37 -6.46
N LEU A 188 -13.62 5.30 -7.11
CA LEU A 188 -14.34 5.33 -8.39
C LEU A 188 -15.80 4.90 -8.18
N PRO A 189 -16.76 5.53 -8.87
CA PRO A 189 -18.19 5.15 -8.75
C PRO A 189 -18.51 3.91 -9.63
N VAL A 190 -17.74 2.82 -9.44
CA VAL A 190 -17.90 1.59 -10.24
C VAL A 190 -19.16 0.85 -9.84
N THR A 191 -19.95 0.44 -10.85
CA THR A 191 -21.19 -0.33 -10.69
C THR A 191 -21.20 -1.54 -11.64
N ALA A 192 -22.21 -2.39 -11.51
CA ALA A 192 -22.40 -3.55 -12.37
C ALA A 192 -22.54 -3.24 -13.88
N SER A 193 -22.87 -1.99 -14.23
CA SER A 193 -22.99 -1.57 -15.64
C SER A 193 -21.70 -1.07 -16.27
N ASN A 194 -20.61 -1.00 -15.52
CA ASN A 194 -19.37 -0.42 -15.97
C ASN A 194 -18.35 -1.45 -16.44
N SER A 195 -17.60 -1.08 -17.46
CA SER A 195 -16.46 -1.80 -17.97
C SER A 195 -15.15 -1.24 -17.41
N LEU A 196 -14.17 -2.11 -17.12
CA LEU A 196 -12.86 -1.72 -16.59
C LEU A 196 -11.72 -2.31 -17.39
N ALA A 197 -10.65 -1.52 -17.59
CA ALA A 197 -9.34 -2.00 -18.02
C ALA A 197 -8.31 -1.77 -16.89
N ILE A 198 -7.65 -2.82 -16.46
CA ILE A 198 -6.65 -2.82 -15.39
C ILE A 198 -5.29 -3.09 -16.01
N PHE A 199 -4.38 -2.13 -15.93
CA PHE A 199 -3.03 -2.24 -16.44
C PHE A 199 -2.06 -2.60 -15.30
N GLY A 200 -1.59 -3.84 -15.31
CA GLY A 200 -0.78 -4.48 -14.29
C GLY A 200 -1.57 -5.50 -13.47
N GLY A 201 -1.20 -6.78 -13.59
CA GLY A 201 -1.77 -7.93 -12.87
C GLY A 201 -0.97 -8.31 -11.62
N GLY A 202 -0.37 -7.33 -10.92
CA GLY A 202 0.25 -7.52 -9.61
C GLY A 202 -0.78 -7.54 -8.48
N ALA A 203 -0.32 -7.53 -7.22
CA ALA A 203 -1.19 -7.58 -6.04
C ALA A 203 -2.28 -6.49 -6.05
N VAL A 204 -1.91 -5.26 -6.40
CA VAL A 204 -2.85 -4.12 -6.48
C VAL A 204 -3.87 -4.32 -7.59
N GLY A 205 -3.42 -4.67 -8.80
CA GLY A 205 -4.31 -4.85 -9.96
C GLY A 205 -5.25 -6.04 -9.80
N LEU A 206 -4.77 -7.18 -9.28
CA LEU A 206 -5.63 -8.34 -9.02
C LEU A 206 -6.64 -8.07 -7.90
N SER A 207 -6.28 -7.24 -6.92
CA SER A 207 -7.21 -6.81 -5.86
C SER A 207 -8.31 -5.90 -6.42
N ALA A 208 -7.94 -4.99 -7.34
CA ALA A 208 -8.91 -4.18 -8.06
C ALA A 208 -9.84 -5.04 -8.92
N LEU A 209 -9.29 -6.07 -9.60
CA LEU A 209 -10.07 -7.04 -10.37
C LEU A 209 -11.11 -7.77 -9.50
N MET A 210 -10.69 -8.30 -8.35
CA MET A 210 -11.59 -8.97 -7.41
C MET A 210 -12.70 -8.04 -6.91
N ALA A 211 -12.37 -6.79 -6.59
CA ALA A 211 -13.35 -5.79 -6.19
C ALA A 211 -14.32 -5.44 -7.33
N ALA A 212 -13.82 -5.26 -8.56
CA ALA A 212 -14.65 -5.02 -9.74
C ALA A 212 -15.61 -6.19 -10.03
N LYS A 213 -15.12 -7.42 -9.86
CA LYS A 213 -15.95 -8.62 -9.97
C LYS A 213 -17.02 -8.69 -8.89
N LEU A 214 -16.67 -8.32 -7.66
CA LEU A 214 -17.62 -8.29 -6.52
C LEU A 214 -18.79 -7.32 -6.76
N VAL A 215 -18.54 -6.15 -7.33
CA VAL A 215 -19.60 -5.18 -7.67
C VAL A 215 -20.34 -5.54 -8.96
N GLY A 216 -19.93 -6.60 -9.67
CA GLY A 216 -20.58 -7.09 -10.87
C GLY A 216 -20.21 -6.34 -12.15
N ALA A 217 -19.17 -5.53 -12.13
CA ALA A 217 -18.70 -4.81 -13.33
C ALA A 217 -18.25 -5.78 -14.44
N ALA A 218 -18.56 -5.44 -15.68
CA ALA A 218 -18.17 -6.20 -16.89
C ALA A 218 -18.27 -5.33 -18.15
N PRO A 219 -17.45 -5.58 -19.19
CA PRO A 219 -16.31 -6.51 -19.19
C PRO A 219 -15.12 -6.01 -18.38
N LEU A 220 -14.35 -6.97 -17.82
CA LEU A 220 -13.12 -6.74 -17.08
C LEU A 220 -11.92 -7.19 -17.94
N VAL A 221 -11.04 -6.25 -18.26
CA VAL A 221 -9.84 -6.50 -19.07
C VAL A 221 -8.60 -6.30 -18.20
N VAL A 222 -7.68 -7.27 -18.19
CA VAL A 222 -6.39 -7.14 -17.50
C VAL A 222 -5.24 -7.18 -18.52
N VAL A 223 -4.38 -6.16 -18.48
CA VAL A 223 -3.16 -6.07 -19.29
C VAL A 223 -1.97 -6.44 -18.41
N GLU A 224 -1.28 -7.54 -18.73
CA GLU A 224 -0.20 -8.07 -17.89
C GLU A 224 0.80 -8.87 -18.76
N PRO A 225 2.11 -8.57 -18.70
CA PRO A 225 3.12 -9.28 -19.49
C PRO A 225 3.42 -10.71 -18.99
N VAL A 226 3.21 -11.00 -17.70
CA VAL A 226 3.57 -12.31 -17.10
C VAL A 226 2.42 -13.31 -17.31
N ALA A 227 2.70 -14.42 -17.97
CA ALA A 227 1.70 -15.43 -18.34
C ALA A 227 0.95 -16.00 -17.12
N ASP A 228 1.67 -16.35 -16.06
CA ASP A 228 1.06 -16.91 -14.84
C ASP A 228 0.11 -15.92 -14.15
N ARG A 229 0.43 -14.63 -14.17
CA ARG A 229 -0.45 -13.58 -13.66
C ARG A 229 -1.69 -13.38 -14.52
N ARG A 230 -1.55 -13.51 -15.85
CA ARG A 230 -2.71 -13.50 -16.76
C ARG A 230 -3.63 -14.70 -16.50
N ALA A 231 -3.05 -15.90 -16.28
CA ALA A 231 -3.83 -17.08 -15.92
C ALA A 231 -4.60 -16.87 -14.60
N LEU A 232 -3.92 -16.36 -13.58
CA LEU A 232 -4.54 -16.02 -12.29
C LEU A 232 -5.63 -14.95 -12.45
N ALA A 233 -5.43 -13.94 -13.29
CA ALA A 233 -6.46 -12.92 -13.55
C ALA A 233 -7.74 -13.55 -14.14
N LEU A 234 -7.64 -14.52 -15.04
CA LEU A 234 -8.79 -15.27 -15.56
C LEU A 234 -9.50 -16.05 -14.46
N GLU A 235 -8.74 -16.74 -13.60
CA GLU A 235 -9.30 -17.48 -12.44
C GLU A 235 -10.06 -16.55 -11.48
N LEU A 236 -9.54 -15.33 -11.26
CA LEU A 236 -10.14 -14.31 -10.41
C LEU A 236 -11.31 -13.57 -11.07
N GLY A 237 -11.60 -13.83 -12.34
CA GLY A 237 -12.80 -13.39 -13.02
C GLY A 237 -12.62 -12.27 -14.04
N ALA A 238 -11.42 -12.07 -14.59
CA ALA A 238 -11.24 -11.24 -15.78
C ALA A 238 -11.96 -11.89 -16.98
N ASP A 239 -12.65 -11.07 -17.77
CA ASP A 239 -13.29 -11.53 -19.01
C ASP A 239 -12.27 -11.64 -20.14
N HIS A 240 -11.24 -10.78 -20.14
CA HIS A 240 -10.16 -10.77 -21.11
C HIS A 240 -8.82 -10.48 -20.43
N VAL A 241 -7.76 -11.09 -20.95
CA VAL A 241 -6.38 -10.76 -20.59
C VAL A 241 -5.56 -10.46 -21.85
N ILE A 242 -4.69 -9.47 -21.77
CA ILE A 242 -3.86 -9.03 -22.90
C ILE A 242 -2.39 -9.08 -22.49
N ASP A 243 -1.57 -9.75 -23.31
CA ASP A 243 -0.13 -9.63 -23.26
C ASP A 243 0.27 -8.38 -24.06
N PRO A 244 0.82 -7.32 -23.42
CA PRO A 244 1.17 -6.09 -24.11
C PRO A 244 2.27 -6.26 -25.16
N PHE A 245 3.06 -7.34 -25.07
CA PHE A 245 4.12 -7.66 -26.03
C PHE A 245 3.67 -8.58 -27.19
N ALA A 246 2.47 -9.15 -27.09
CA ALA A 246 1.92 -10.03 -28.13
C ALA A 246 0.96 -9.31 -29.11
N VAL A 247 0.68 -8.02 -28.88
CA VAL A 247 -0.23 -7.21 -29.72
C VAL A 247 0.47 -5.95 -30.22
N GLU A 248 0.08 -5.46 -31.40
CA GLU A 248 0.64 -4.22 -31.97
C GLU A 248 0.23 -2.98 -31.16
N SER A 249 -1.02 -2.98 -30.63
CA SER A 249 -1.57 -1.91 -29.83
C SER A 249 -2.53 -2.44 -28.79
N VAL A 250 -2.17 -2.26 -27.52
CA VAL A 250 -3.04 -2.60 -26.38
C VAL A 250 -4.34 -1.78 -26.43
N VAL A 251 -4.23 -0.50 -26.77
CA VAL A 251 -5.39 0.41 -26.87
C VAL A 251 -6.41 -0.09 -27.90
N GLU A 252 -5.94 -0.43 -29.09
CA GLU A 252 -6.83 -0.92 -30.16
C GLU A 252 -7.43 -2.28 -29.82
N GLU A 253 -6.66 -3.16 -29.17
CA GLU A 253 -7.19 -4.46 -28.76
C GLU A 253 -8.28 -4.32 -27.69
N ILE A 254 -8.10 -3.45 -26.68
CA ILE A 254 -9.14 -3.16 -25.69
C ILE A 254 -10.37 -2.56 -26.37
N LYS A 255 -10.21 -1.60 -27.26
CA LYS A 255 -11.33 -0.98 -28.01
C LYS A 255 -12.08 -1.98 -28.87
N LYS A 256 -11.39 -2.89 -29.50
CA LYS A 256 -11.99 -3.97 -30.30
C LYS A 256 -12.82 -4.92 -29.42
N LEU A 257 -12.35 -5.26 -28.23
CA LEU A 257 -13.04 -6.14 -27.29
C LEU A 257 -14.24 -5.48 -26.60
N THR A 258 -14.16 -4.16 -26.31
CA THR A 258 -15.09 -3.49 -25.39
C THR A 258 -15.79 -2.25 -26.00
N GLY A 259 -15.30 -1.72 -27.11
CA GLY A 259 -15.69 -0.40 -27.62
C GLY A 259 -15.14 0.78 -26.82
N GLY A 260 -14.14 0.54 -25.97
CA GLY A 260 -13.64 1.43 -24.93
C GLY A 260 -14.20 1.05 -23.55
N VAL A 261 -13.63 1.60 -22.47
CA VAL A 261 -14.01 1.29 -21.09
C VAL A 261 -14.49 2.53 -20.33
N ASP A 262 -15.33 2.30 -19.31
CA ASP A 262 -15.83 3.38 -18.45
C ASP A 262 -14.75 3.80 -17.44
N PHE A 263 -13.96 2.84 -16.96
CA PHE A 263 -12.86 3.09 -16.03
C PHE A 263 -11.59 2.37 -16.49
N SER A 264 -10.45 3.03 -16.29
CA SER A 264 -9.13 2.43 -16.46
C SER A 264 -8.27 2.66 -15.23
N LEU A 265 -7.48 1.65 -14.86
CA LEU A 265 -6.64 1.67 -13.67
C LEU A 265 -5.19 1.42 -14.07
N GLU A 266 -4.34 2.40 -13.80
CA GLU A 266 -2.90 2.33 -14.00
C GLU A 266 -2.24 1.84 -12.70
N MET A 267 -1.70 0.62 -12.70
CA MET A 267 -1.12 -0.04 -11.53
C MET A 267 0.38 -0.35 -11.69
N THR A 268 1.00 0.19 -12.75
CA THR A 268 2.39 -0.13 -13.11
C THR A 268 3.40 0.96 -12.77
N GLY A 269 2.94 2.22 -12.67
CA GLY A 269 3.82 3.38 -12.53
C GLY A 269 4.58 3.76 -13.80
N ILE A 270 4.20 3.21 -14.97
CA ILE A 270 4.88 3.48 -16.24
C ILE A 270 4.16 4.59 -17.00
N PRO A 271 4.82 5.75 -17.29
CA PRO A 271 4.17 6.90 -17.95
C PRO A 271 3.49 6.56 -19.28
N ALA A 272 4.10 5.70 -20.10
CA ALA A 272 3.53 5.25 -21.37
C ALA A 272 2.24 4.44 -21.16
N VAL A 273 2.13 3.66 -20.07
CA VAL A 273 0.92 2.92 -19.70
C VAL A 273 -0.16 3.88 -19.19
N ALA A 274 0.20 4.88 -18.41
CA ALA A 274 -0.74 5.93 -17.97
C ALA A 274 -1.42 6.62 -19.16
N LYS A 275 -0.66 6.90 -20.24
CA LYS A 275 -1.24 7.40 -21.49
C LYS A 275 -2.24 6.39 -22.11
N GLN A 276 -1.89 5.11 -22.18
CA GLN A 276 -2.78 4.08 -22.71
C GLN A 276 -4.08 3.96 -21.89
N CYS A 277 -3.99 4.10 -20.56
CA CYS A 277 -5.16 4.13 -19.68
C CYS A 277 -6.14 5.25 -20.05
N VAL A 278 -5.65 6.43 -20.43
CA VAL A 278 -6.51 7.54 -20.91
C VAL A 278 -7.06 7.22 -22.30
N ASP A 279 -6.23 6.69 -23.20
CA ASP A 279 -6.59 6.46 -24.61
C ASP A 279 -7.65 5.34 -24.78
N VAL A 280 -7.85 4.44 -23.82
CA VAL A 280 -8.86 3.37 -23.88
C VAL A 280 -10.24 3.78 -23.37
N LEU A 281 -10.37 4.98 -22.76
CA LEU A 281 -11.61 5.43 -22.17
C LEU A 281 -12.68 5.74 -23.22
N LYS A 282 -13.93 5.49 -22.86
CA LYS A 282 -15.10 6.07 -23.52
C LYS A 282 -15.21 7.57 -23.19
N PRO A 283 -16.03 8.33 -23.92
CA PRO A 283 -16.40 9.67 -23.47
C PRO A 283 -16.92 9.64 -22.01
N LEU A 284 -16.49 10.61 -21.20
CA LEU A 284 -16.74 10.69 -19.75
C LEU A 284 -16.13 9.56 -18.91
N GLY A 285 -15.31 8.70 -19.49
CA GLY A 285 -14.57 7.69 -18.74
C GLY A 285 -13.55 8.31 -17.78
N THR A 286 -13.23 7.58 -16.72
CA THR A 286 -12.28 8.03 -15.68
C THR A 286 -11.09 7.09 -15.58
N CYS A 287 -9.88 7.67 -15.53
CA CYS A 287 -8.63 6.95 -15.27
C CYS A 287 -8.17 7.19 -13.82
N ALA A 288 -7.86 6.11 -13.10
CA ALA A 288 -7.16 6.17 -11.82
C ALA A 288 -5.67 5.84 -12.04
N LEU A 289 -4.80 6.78 -11.67
CA LEU A 289 -3.35 6.58 -11.62
C LEU A 289 -2.96 6.14 -10.21
N VAL A 290 -2.55 4.90 -10.05
CA VAL A 290 -2.29 4.27 -8.75
C VAL A 290 -0.85 3.79 -8.64
N GLY A 291 -0.24 3.37 -9.74
CA GLY A 291 1.14 2.93 -9.79
C GLY A 291 2.11 4.06 -9.39
N ALA A 292 3.10 3.74 -8.56
CA ALA A 292 4.13 4.69 -8.16
C ALA A 292 5.11 4.88 -9.33
N ALA A 293 4.97 6.01 -10.03
CA ALA A 293 5.93 6.43 -11.06
C ALA A 293 7.15 7.12 -10.43
N PRO A 294 8.32 7.15 -11.10
CA PRO A 294 9.45 7.99 -10.72
C PRO A 294 9.01 9.44 -10.48
N ALA A 295 9.68 10.13 -9.54
CA ALA A 295 9.27 11.48 -9.11
C ALA A 295 9.35 12.54 -10.23
N ASP A 296 10.18 12.31 -11.24
CA ASP A 296 10.37 13.17 -12.43
C ASP A 296 9.61 12.67 -13.68
N ALA A 297 8.78 11.63 -13.50
CA ALA A 297 8.04 11.05 -14.61
C ALA A 297 6.96 12.01 -15.14
N GLU A 298 6.90 12.16 -16.45
CA GLU A 298 5.92 13.00 -17.16
C GLU A 298 5.00 12.14 -18.03
N VAL A 299 3.72 12.50 -18.07
CA VAL A 299 2.73 11.91 -18.96
C VAL A 299 2.27 12.95 -19.97
N SER A 300 2.56 12.73 -21.25
CA SER A 300 2.10 13.60 -22.32
C SER A 300 0.71 13.19 -22.80
N LEU A 301 -0.26 14.07 -22.63
CA LEU A 301 -1.64 13.85 -23.07
C LEU A 301 -2.04 14.89 -24.11
N ILE A 302 -2.86 14.48 -25.08
CA ILE A 302 -3.42 15.39 -26.08
C ILE A 302 -4.63 16.10 -25.45
N PRO A 303 -4.62 17.45 -25.27
CA PRO A 303 -5.70 18.15 -24.57
C PRO A 303 -7.09 17.94 -25.17
N PHE A 304 -7.18 17.67 -26.48
CA PHE A 304 -8.44 17.41 -27.15
C PHE A 304 -9.13 16.14 -26.62
N VAL A 305 -8.35 15.10 -26.32
CA VAL A 305 -8.88 13.83 -25.77
C VAL A 305 -9.48 14.03 -24.38
N LEU A 306 -8.96 14.95 -23.60
CA LEU A 306 -9.42 15.24 -22.22
C LEU A 306 -10.73 16.06 -22.19
N LYS A 307 -11.25 16.50 -23.32
CA LYS A 307 -12.50 17.29 -23.41
C LYS A 307 -13.72 16.49 -23.86
N LEU A 308 -13.50 15.25 -24.21
CA LEU A 308 -14.55 14.34 -24.67
C LEU A 308 -14.97 13.40 -23.54
#